data_d456dcef3a06df796a6824cb22e49478
#
_entry.id   d456dcef3a06df796a6824cb22e49478
#
_cell.length_a   1.000
_cell.length_b   1.000
_cell.length_c   1.000
_cell.angle_alpha   90.00
_cell.angle_beta   90.00
_cell.angle_gamma   90.00
#
_symmetry.space_group_name_H-M   'P 1'
#
loop_
_entity.id
_entity.type
_entity.pdbx_description
1 polymer ?
#
loop_
_entity_poly.entity_id
_entity_poly.type
_entity_poly.pdbx_seq_one_letter_code
_entity_poly.pdbx_strand_id
1 'polypeptide(L)'
;DCIARPDFVATHRHLAERGWFVTGNRVLLSRELTAKVLQENLRPENWTFVRWLAERWRSGVNRLSALLDMPLGPLRRIRQGMWQGARSCNLAVWRSDLDRVDGFDADYSGWGREDSDIIVRLLHAGVRRKDGLFATGVIHLWHTEADRTRLAENERRLADVTAGERIRARQGLSSLQAAKA
;
A
#
# COMPACT_ATOMS: atom_id res chain seq x y z
N ASP A 1 -5.04 9.79 -4.84
CA ASP A 1 -4.56 9.27 -6.13
C ASP A 1 -4.94 7.82 -6.43
N CYS A 2 -5.63 7.11 -5.51
CA CYS A 2 -6.09 5.74 -5.71
C CYS A 2 -7.61 5.66 -5.75
N ILE A 3 -8.14 4.91 -6.72
CA ILE A 3 -9.56 4.55 -6.81
C ILE A 3 -9.69 3.11 -6.29
N ALA A 4 -10.49 2.91 -5.27
CA ALA A 4 -10.79 1.59 -4.73
C ALA A 4 -11.86 0.89 -5.58
N ARG A 5 -11.77 -0.43 -5.73
CA ARG A 5 -12.83 -1.24 -6.32
C ARG A 5 -14.05 -1.28 -5.39
N PRO A 6 -15.27 -1.51 -5.89
CA PRO A 6 -16.48 -1.52 -5.06
C PRO A 6 -16.43 -2.50 -3.88
N ASP A 7 -15.74 -3.64 -4.07
CA ASP A 7 -15.58 -4.72 -3.09
C ASP A 7 -14.33 -4.57 -2.19
N PHE A 8 -13.54 -3.53 -2.35
CA PHE A 8 -12.23 -3.35 -1.72
C PHE A 8 -12.27 -3.54 -0.18
N VAL A 9 -13.18 -2.85 0.50
CA VAL A 9 -13.29 -2.95 1.96
C VAL A 9 -13.79 -4.32 2.39
N ALA A 10 -14.79 -4.87 1.70
CA ALA A 10 -15.33 -6.19 1.99
C ALA A 10 -14.28 -7.28 1.83
N THR A 11 -13.47 -7.21 0.76
CA THR A 11 -12.39 -8.14 0.50
C THR A 11 -11.27 -8.05 1.53
N HIS A 12 -10.86 -6.84 1.92
CA HIS A 12 -9.90 -6.66 3.02
C HIS A 12 -10.41 -7.22 4.34
N ARG A 13 -11.69 -7.01 4.67
CA ARG A 13 -12.32 -7.60 5.86
C ARG A 13 -12.35 -9.13 5.81
N HIS A 14 -12.66 -9.71 4.65
CA HIS A 14 -12.64 -11.17 4.46
C HIS A 14 -11.23 -11.76 4.65
N LEU A 15 -10.19 -11.05 4.23
CA LEU A 15 -8.80 -11.48 4.38
C LEU A 15 -8.22 -11.17 5.76
N ALA A 16 -8.88 -10.33 6.56
CA ALA A 16 -8.38 -9.88 7.86
C ALA A 16 -8.26 -11.04 8.85
N GLU A 17 -7.14 -11.09 9.57
CA GLU A 17 -6.84 -12.08 10.60
C GLU A 17 -6.02 -11.42 11.70
N ARG A 18 -6.27 -11.72 12.97
CA ARG A 18 -5.48 -11.18 14.08
C ARG A 18 -4.02 -11.60 13.98
N GLY A 19 -3.10 -10.65 14.22
CA GLY A 19 -1.66 -10.87 14.05
C GLY A 19 -1.19 -10.83 12.58
N TRP A 20 -2.06 -10.39 11.65
CA TRP A 20 -1.72 -10.24 10.25
C TRP A 20 -2.16 -8.88 9.71
N PHE A 21 -1.29 -8.25 8.90
CA PHE A 21 -1.67 -7.16 8.02
C PHE A 21 -1.84 -7.67 6.58
N VAL A 22 -2.73 -7.05 5.81
CA VAL A 22 -2.97 -7.41 4.41
C VAL A 22 -2.42 -6.31 3.51
N THR A 23 -1.58 -6.67 2.54
CA THR A 23 -1.07 -5.74 1.53
C THR A 23 -1.46 -6.20 0.14
N GLY A 24 -2.06 -5.31 -0.63
CA GLY A 24 -2.46 -5.58 -2.01
C GLY A 24 -1.51 -4.98 -3.04
N ASN A 25 -1.95 -4.99 -4.27
CA ASN A 25 -1.23 -4.40 -5.40
C ASN A 25 -2.05 -3.28 -6.05
N ARG A 26 -1.49 -2.69 -7.10
CA ARG A 26 -2.14 -1.62 -7.85
C ARG A 26 -1.90 -1.76 -9.34
N VAL A 27 -2.86 -1.30 -10.14
CA VAL A 27 -2.67 -0.99 -11.55
C VAL A 27 -2.36 0.51 -11.67
N LEU A 28 -1.32 0.86 -12.42
CA LEU A 28 -0.95 2.26 -12.64
C LEU A 28 -1.52 2.70 -13.99
N LEU A 29 -2.26 3.81 -13.98
CA LEU A 29 -2.74 4.46 -15.20
C LEU A 29 -1.61 5.31 -15.81
N SER A 30 -1.61 5.39 -17.15
CA SER A 30 -0.76 6.38 -17.83
C SER A 30 -1.25 7.80 -17.58
N ARG A 31 -0.40 8.78 -17.88
CA ARG A 31 -0.74 10.21 -17.76
C ARG A 31 -1.97 10.56 -18.60
N GLU A 32 -1.99 10.08 -19.83
CA GLU A 32 -3.06 10.33 -20.81
C GLU A 32 -4.38 9.71 -20.35
N LEU A 33 -4.34 8.45 -19.90
CA LEU A 33 -5.53 7.79 -19.40
C LEU A 33 -6.04 8.43 -18.12
N THR A 34 -5.16 8.87 -17.23
CA THR A 34 -5.53 9.60 -16.01
C THR A 34 -6.21 10.94 -16.38
N ALA A 35 -5.64 11.70 -17.31
CA ALA A 35 -6.25 12.94 -17.76
C ALA A 35 -7.66 12.70 -18.33
N LYS A 36 -7.83 11.67 -19.16
CA LYS A 36 -9.11 11.27 -19.71
C LYS A 36 -10.12 10.88 -18.62
N VAL A 37 -9.69 10.06 -17.66
CA VAL A 37 -10.54 9.63 -16.53
C VAL A 37 -11.07 10.83 -15.76
N LEU A 38 -10.21 11.80 -15.48
CA LEU A 38 -10.59 13.00 -14.72
C LEU A 38 -11.45 13.96 -15.53
N GLN A 39 -11.11 14.23 -16.79
CA GLN A 39 -11.84 15.17 -17.65
C GLN A 39 -13.22 14.67 -18.02
N GLU A 40 -13.35 13.39 -18.32
CA GLU A 40 -14.62 12.78 -18.72
C GLU A 40 -15.40 12.19 -17.52
N ASN A 41 -14.88 12.36 -16.29
CA ASN A 41 -15.46 11.81 -15.06
C ASN A 41 -15.77 10.31 -15.17
N LEU A 42 -14.83 9.56 -15.77
CA LEU A 42 -14.99 8.11 -15.96
C LEU A 42 -14.88 7.38 -14.63
N ARG A 43 -15.52 6.22 -14.59
CA ARG A 43 -15.54 5.30 -13.43
C ARG A 43 -14.78 4.02 -13.72
N PRO A 44 -13.43 4.02 -13.67
CA PRO A 44 -12.64 2.83 -14.01
C PRO A 44 -12.92 1.64 -13.09
N GLU A 45 -13.34 1.87 -11.86
CA GLU A 45 -13.73 0.80 -10.92
C GLU A 45 -14.90 -0.06 -11.42
N ASN A 46 -15.68 0.45 -12.39
CA ASN A 46 -16.83 -0.23 -12.99
C ASN A 46 -16.54 -0.77 -14.41
N TRP A 47 -15.29 -0.67 -14.88
CA TRP A 47 -14.97 -1.14 -16.21
C TRP A 47 -14.95 -2.66 -16.31
N THR A 48 -15.43 -3.17 -17.44
CA THR A 48 -15.32 -4.59 -17.77
C THR A 48 -13.87 -5.00 -18.03
N PHE A 49 -13.56 -6.28 -17.85
CA PHE A 49 -12.22 -6.79 -18.13
C PHE A 49 -11.79 -6.57 -19.58
N VAL A 50 -12.73 -6.66 -20.54
CA VAL A 50 -12.48 -6.37 -21.96
C VAL A 50 -12.01 -4.92 -22.16
N ARG A 51 -12.62 -3.95 -21.47
CA ARG A 51 -12.17 -2.56 -21.51
C ARG A 51 -10.77 -2.39 -20.92
N TRP A 52 -10.47 -3.03 -19.80
CA TRP A 52 -9.13 -3.03 -19.22
C TRP A 52 -8.09 -3.63 -20.15
N LEU A 53 -8.43 -4.71 -20.88
CA LEU A 53 -7.57 -5.31 -21.89
C LEU A 53 -7.28 -4.35 -23.04
N ALA A 54 -8.31 -3.63 -23.52
CA ALA A 54 -8.14 -2.60 -24.54
C ALA A 54 -7.21 -1.44 -24.06
N GLU A 55 -7.36 -0.98 -22.81
CA GLU A 55 -6.47 0.05 -22.25
C GLU A 55 -5.03 -0.49 -22.06
N ARG A 56 -4.87 -1.77 -21.72
CA ARG A 56 -3.54 -2.41 -21.66
C ARG A 56 -2.86 -2.46 -23.02
N TRP A 57 -3.62 -2.78 -24.07
CA TRP A 57 -3.14 -2.77 -25.45
C TRP A 57 -2.69 -1.37 -25.90
N ARG A 58 -3.40 -0.34 -25.49
CA ARG A 58 -3.08 1.07 -25.74
C ARG A 58 -1.98 1.64 -24.83
N SER A 59 -1.34 0.80 -24.02
CA SER A 59 -0.38 1.23 -23.01
C SER A 59 -0.94 2.18 -21.94
N GLY A 60 -2.28 2.26 -21.81
CA GLY A 60 -2.95 3.08 -20.81
C GLY A 60 -2.75 2.57 -19.37
N VAL A 61 -2.38 1.29 -19.21
CA VAL A 61 -2.09 0.70 -17.89
C VAL A 61 -0.86 -0.19 -17.92
N ASN A 62 -0.16 -0.30 -16.79
CA ASN A 62 1.10 -1.06 -16.69
C ASN A 62 0.88 -2.59 -16.61
N ARG A 63 -0.20 -3.06 -16.03
CA ARG A 63 -0.51 -4.49 -15.80
C ARG A 63 -1.99 -4.70 -15.54
N LEU A 64 -2.47 -5.93 -15.75
CA LEU A 64 -3.85 -6.32 -15.42
C LEU A 64 -3.94 -7.22 -14.18
N SER A 65 -2.82 -7.76 -13.69
CA SER A 65 -2.81 -8.70 -12.58
C SER A 65 -3.41 -8.16 -11.28
N ALA A 66 -3.45 -6.83 -11.11
CA ALA A 66 -4.08 -6.19 -9.97
C ALA A 66 -5.62 -6.21 -10.01
N LEU A 67 -6.20 -6.51 -11.18
CA LEU A 67 -7.64 -6.54 -11.43
C LEU A 67 -8.21 -7.97 -11.42
N LEU A 68 -7.34 -8.98 -11.36
CA LEU A 68 -7.74 -10.37 -11.31
C LEU A 68 -8.10 -10.77 -9.88
N ASP A 69 -9.11 -11.61 -9.74
CA ASP A 69 -9.51 -12.21 -8.48
C ASP A 69 -9.24 -13.72 -8.52
N MET A 70 -8.41 -14.21 -7.58
CA MET A 70 -8.03 -15.61 -7.49
C MET A 70 -8.00 -16.08 -6.02
N PRO A 71 -8.59 -17.24 -5.71
CA PRO A 71 -8.58 -17.79 -4.35
C PRO A 71 -7.21 -18.44 -4.04
N LEU A 72 -6.22 -17.65 -3.61
CA LEU A 72 -4.88 -18.14 -3.34
C LEU A 72 -4.76 -18.98 -2.04
N GLY A 73 -5.76 -18.96 -1.17
CA GLY A 73 -5.75 -19.73 0.07
C GLY A 73 -4.45 -19.55 0.89
N PRO A 74 -3.77 -20.66 1.29
CA PRO A 74 -2.53 -20.62 2.07
C PRO A 74 -1.37 -19.90 1.37
N LEU A 75 -1.36 -19.83 0.04
CA LEU A 75 -0.30 -19.17 -0.72
C LEU A 75 -0.17 -17.67 -0.39
N ARG A 76 -1.24 -17.05 0.16
CA ARG A 76 -1.20 -15.67 0.64
C ARG A 76 -0.22 -15.44 1.79
N ARG A 77 0.29 -16.49 2.44
CA ARG A 77 1.20 -16.44 3.59
C ARG A 77 2.67 -16.69 3.23
N ILE A 78 3.01 -16.97 1.96
CA ILE A 78 4.38 -17.28 1.53
C ILE A 78 5.36 -16.15 1.89
N ARG A 79 4.94 -14.88 1.78
CA ARG A 79 5.77 -13.70 2.07
C ARG A 79 5.54 -13.14 3.49
N GLN A 80 5.19 -13.98 4.46
CA GLN A 80 4.75 -13.54 5.79
C GLN A 80 5.76 -12.68 6.56
N GLY A 81 7.06 -12.85 6.33
CA GLY A 81 8.15 -12.08 6.95
C GLY A 81 8.78 -11.03 6.04
N MET A 82 8.24 -10.80 4.84
CA MET A 82 8.85 -9.90 3.85
C MET A 82 8.18 -8.53 3.85
N TRP A 83 8.97 -7.47 4.02
CA TRP A 83 8.48 -6.09 3.90
C TRP A 83 8.48 -5.59 2.45
N GLN A 84 9.36 -6.15 1.59
CA GLN A 84 9.56 -5.70 0.22
C GLN A 84 8.26 -5.78 -0.60
N GLY A 85 7.98 -4.70 -1.33
CA GLY A 85 6.82 -4.60 -2.21
C GLY A 85 5.48 -4.36 -1.51
N ALA A 86 5.43 -4.27 -0.17
CA ALA A 86 4.28 -3.74 0.55
C ALA A 86 4.21 -2.21 0.35
N ARG A 87 2.98 -1.68 0.22
CA ARG A 87 2.76 -0.24 0.00
C ARG A 87 1.54 0.23 0.77
N SER A 88 1.60 1.43 1.34
CA SER A 88 0.52 2.02 2.14
C SER A 88 -0.74 2.29 1.33
N CYS A 89 -0.62 2.57 0.04
CA CYS A 89 -1.78 2.81 -0.83
C CYS A 89 -2.75 1.61 -0.92
N ASN A 90 -2.30 0.42 -0.48
CA ASN A 90 -3.14 -0.78 -0.41
C ASN A 90 -2.70 -1.64 0.77
N LEU A 91 -3.02 -1.18 1.97
CA LEU A 91 -2.65 -1.78 3.25
C LEU A 91 -3.86 -1.81 4.18
N ALA A 92 -4.15 -2.97 4.75
CA ALA A 92 -5.09 -3.11 5.86
C ALA A 92 -4.35 -3.67 7.08
N VAL A 93 -4.49 -3.00 8.20
CA VAL A 93 -3.89 -3.35 9.49
C VAL A 93 -4.92 -3.18 10.60
N TRP A 94 -4.88 -4.02 11.62
CA TRP A 94 -5.73 -3.84 12.79
C TRP A 94 -5.35 -2.56 13.53
N ARG A 95 -6.33 -1.83 14.01
CA ARG A 95 -6.11 -0.59 14.76
C ARG A 95 -5.19 -0.80 15.94
N SER A 96 -5.35 -1.91 16.67
CA SER A 96 -4.48 -2.28 17.80
C SER A 96 -3.01 -2.46 17.40
N ASP A 97 -2.75 -3.03 16.19
CA ASP A 97 -1.39 -3.21 15.70
C ASP A 97 -0.79 -1.89 15.20
N LEU A 98 -1.61 -1.03 14.58
CA LEU A 98 -1.21 0.32 14.18
C LEU A 98 -0.84 1.18 15.40
N ASP A 99 -1.65 1.14 16.46
CA ASP A 99 -1.40 1.86 17.72
C ASP A 99 -0.13 1.31 18.41
N ARG A 100 0.09 -0.01 18.37
CA ARG A 100 1.28 -0.67 18.94
C ARG A 100 2.57 -0.19 18.28
N VAL A 101 2.58 0.02 16.97
CA VAL A 101 3.75 0.53 16.24
C VAL A 101 3.79 2.06 16.19
N ASP A 102 2.81 2.73 16.80
CA ASP A 102 2.68 4.19 16.86
C ASP A 102 2.45 4.86 15.49
N GLY A 103 1.80 4.16 14.57
CA GLY A 103 1.49 4.68 13.24
C GLY A 103 2.69 4.85 12.32
N PHE A 104 2.56 5.76 11.34
CA PHE A 104 3.66 6.17 10.48
C PHE A 104 4.65 7.05 11.24
N ASP A 105 5.91 7.03 10.81
CA ASP A 105 6.97 7.83 11.41
C ASP A 105 7.11 9.15 10.62
N ALA A 106 6.80 10.28 11.26
CA ALA A 106 6.86 11.62 10.66
C ALA A 106 8.29 12.13 10.41
N ASP A 107 9.30 11.41 10.87
CA ASP A 107 10.70 11.69 10.53
C ASP A 107 10.99 11.45 9.04
N TYR A 108 10.17 10.65 8.35
CA TYR A 108 10.26 10.50 6.90
C TYR A 108 9.65 11.71 6.22
N SER A 109 10.45 12.48 5.53
CA SER A 109 9.99 13.65 4.77
C SER A 109 10.40 13.55 3.29
N GLY A 110 9.60 14.15 2.41
CA GLY A 110 9.75 13.98 0.97
C GLY A 110 9.28 12.60 0.52
N TRP A 111 9.86 12.07 -0.55
CA TRP A 111 9.42 10.81 -1.15
C TRP A 111 10.21 9.62 -0.61
N GLY A 112 9.49 8.60 -0.15
CA GLY A 112 9.91 7.20 -0.12
C GLY A 112 10.38 6.69 1.24
N ARG A 113 10.17 5.40 1.42
CA ARG A 113 10.56 4.52 2.54
C ARG A 113 9.66 4.56 3.78
N GLU A 114 8.77 5.54 3.94
CA GLU A 114 7.78 5.59 5.02
C GLU A 114 6.89 4.35 5.05
N ASP A 115 6.46 3.87 3.86
CA ASP A 115 5.71 2.63 3.67
C ASP A 115 6.48 1.41 4.18
N SER A 116 7.77 1.35 3.82
CA SER A 116 8.63 0.22 4.18
C SER A 116 8.93 0.22 5.67
N ASP A 117 9.15 1.38 6.28
CA ASP A 117 9.42 1.53 7.71
C ASP A 117 8.27 0.97 8.57
N ILE A 118 7.02 1.39 8.31
CA ILE A 118 5.88 0.88 9.09
C ILE A 118 5.72 -0.63 8.94
N ILE A 119 5.95 -1.19 7.75
CA ILE A 119 5.88 -2.63 7.52
C ILE A 119 6.97 -3.38 8.29
N VAL A 120 8.21 -2.88 8.31
CA VAL A 120 9.30 -3.46 9.11
C VAL A 120 8.93 -3.45 10.59
N ARG A 121 8.43 -2.32 11.11
CA ARG A 121 8.01 -2.21 12.52
C ARG A 121 6.84 -3.12 12.88
N LEU A 122 5.88 -3.34 11.97
CA LEU A 122 4.82 -4.34 12.15
C LEU A 122 5.39 -5.76 12.24
N LEU A 123 6.37 -6.11 11.39
CA LEU A 123 7.04 -7.40 11.44
C LEU A 123 7.84 -7.57 12.76
N HIS A 124 8.56 -6.54 13.22
CA HIS A 124 9.25 -6.55 14.52
C HIS A 124 8.27 -6.68 15.69
N ALA A 125 7.05 -6.13 15.55
CA ALA A 125 5.98 -6.33 16.52
C ALA A 125 5.35 -7.73 16.46
N GLY A 126 5.84 -8.65 15.61
CA GLY A 126 5.32 -10.00 15.45
C GLY A 126 4.07 -10.09 14.57
N VAL A 127 3.64 -8.98 13.93
CA VAL A 127 2.53 -8.98 12.97
C VAL A 127 3.02 -9.45 11.62
N ARG A 128 2.39 -10.48 11.05
CA ARG A 128 2.83 -11.12 9.81
C ARG A 128 2.12 -10.50 8.60
N ARG A 129 2.72 -10.67 7.43
CA ARG A 129 2.15 -10.26 6.15
C ARG A 129 1.26 -11.34 5.56
N LYS A 130 0.08 -10.94 5.08
CA LYS A 130 -0.78 -11.72 4.19
C LYS A 130 -0.93 -10.97 2.87
N ASP A 131 -0.70 -11.66 1.75
CA ASP A 131 -0.82 -11.06 0.43
C ASP A 131 -2.29 -10.91 0.01
N GLY A 132 -2.70 -9.69 -0.29
CA GLY A 132 -3.95 -9.35 -0.97
C GLY A 132 -3.82 -9.42 -2.51
N LEU A 133 -2.70 -9.92 -3.04
CA LEU A 133 -2.50 -10.14 -4.46
C LEU A 133 -3.66 -10.97 -5.05
N PHE A 134 -4.15 -10.58 -6.22
CA PHE A 134 -5.32 -11.17 -6.86
C PHE A 134 -6.58 -11.15 -5.98
N ALA A 135 -6.80 -10.07 -5.24
CA ALA A 135 -8.03 -9.83 -4.47
C ALA A 135 -8.29 -8.35 -4.20
N THR A 136 -7.29 -7.62 -3.67
CA THR A 136 -7.47 -6.25 -3.19
C THR A 136 -6.80 -5.21 -4.08
N GLY A 137 -6.81 -5.39 -5.41
CA GLY A 137 -6.20 -4.43 -6.31
C GLY A 137 -6.84 -3.04 -6.26
N VAL A 138 -6.04 -1.98 -6.34
CA VAL A 138 -6.49 -0.59 -6.51
C VAL A 138 -6.05 -0.03 -7.84
N ILE A 139 -6.74 1.01 -8.31
CA ILE A 139 -6.43 1.74 -9.53
C ILE A 139 -5.72 3.02 -9.10
N HIS A 140 -4.47 3.19 -9.52
CA HIS A 140 -3.65 4.32 -9.14
C HIS A 140 -3.53 5.30 -10.30
N LEU A 141 -4.02 6.50 -10.11
CA LEU A 141 -3.93 7.59 -11.06
C LEU A 141 -2.48 8.05 -11.19
N TRP A 142 -2.09 8.44 -12.39
CA TRP A 142 -0.79 9.06 -12.60
C TRP A 142 -0.74 10.43 -11.91
N HIS A 143 0.36 10.71 -11.26
CA HIS A 143 0.70 12.04 -10.75
C HIS A 143 2.20 12.26 -10.85
N THR A 144 2.61 13.52 -10.81
CA THR A 144 4.03 13.88 -10.73
C THR A 144 4.62 13.30 -9.44
N GLU A 145 5.77 12.65 -9.54
CA GLU A 145 6.45 12.12 -8.37
C GLU A 145 6.89 13.26 -7.44
N ALA A 146 6.78 13.02 -6.14
CA ALA A 146 7.29 13.95 -5.14
C ALA A 146 8.82 14.06 -5.19
N ASP A 147 9.35 15.13 -4.61
CA ASP A 147 10.78 15.40 -4.55
C ASP A 147 11.56 14.26 -3.87
N ARG A 148 12.62 13.81 -4.55
CA ARG A 148 13.48 12.71 -4.12
C ARG A 148 14.78 13.15 -3.44
N THR A 149 14.95 14.43 -3.16
CA THR A 149 16.19 14.98 -2.57
C THR A 149 16.56 14.32 -1.24
N ARG A 150 15.56 13.87 -0.48
CA ARG A 150 15.75 13.18 0.80
C ARG A 150 15.77 11.65 0.73
N LEU A 151 15.71 11.08 -0.46
CA LEU A 151 15.66 9.62 -0.61
C LEU A 151 16.84 8.91 0.07
N ALA A 152 18.06 9.42 -0.09
CA ALA A 152 19.25 8.82 0.51
C ALA A 152 19.21 8.86 2.06
N GLU A 153 18.61 9.88 2.65
CA GLU A 153 18.38 9.97 4.11
C GLU A 153 17.32 8.95 4.54
N ASN A 154 16.20 8.89 3.83
CA ASN A 154 15.13 7.94 4.10
C ASN A 154 15.60 6.48 3.95
N GLU A 155 16.49 6.19 3.00
CA GLU A 155 17.11 4.86 2.84
C GLU A 155 17.99 4.48 4.02
N ARG A 156 18.78 5.41 4.55
CA ARG A 156 19.57 5.17 5.77
C ARG A 156 18.67 4.91 6.96
N ARG A 157 17.59 5.70 7.16
CA ARG A 157 16.61 5.48 8.22
C ARG A 157 15.96 4.09 8.12
N LEU A 158 15.60 3.66 6.91
CA LEU A 158 15.06 2.32 6.68
C LEU A 158 16.11 1.22 6.98
N ALA A 159 17.36 1.42 6.59
CA ALA A 159 18.43 0.48 6.90
C ALA A 159 18.61 0.33 8.42
N ASP A 160 18.59 1.44 9.17
CA ASP A 160 18.69 1.43 10.63
C ASP A 160 17.54 0.65 11.30
N VAL A 161 16.29 0.87 10.84
CA VAL A 161 15.17 0.13 11.42
C VAL A 161 15.20 -1.35 11.02
N THR A 162 15.65 -1.67 9.81
CA THR A 162 15.73 -3.05 9.33
C THR A 162 16.83 -3.85 10.04
N ALA A 163 17.95 -3.21 10.38
CA ALA A 163 19.06 -3.83 11.11
C ALA A 163 18.80 -3.97 12.61
N GLY A 164 17.88 -3.16 13.16
CA GLY A 164 17.52 -3.15 14.58
C GLY A 164 16.24 -3.94 14.88
N GLU A 165 15.68 -3.68 16.06
CA GLU A 165 14.43 -4.32 16.54
C GLU A 165 13.36 -3.26 16.89
N ARG A 166 13.48 -2.06 16.37
CA ARG A 166 12.58 -0.95 16.71
C ARG A 166 11.16 -1.27 16.24
N ILE A 167 10.21 -1.17 17.17
CA ILE A 167 8.77 -1.42 16.93
C ILE A 167 8.02 -0.09 16.73
N ARG A 168 8.30 0.94 17.53
CA ARG A 168 7.55 2.20 17.52
C ARG A 168 8.19 3.24 16.60
N ALA A 169 7.35 4.10 16.01
CA ALA A 169 7.80 5.29 15.31
C ALA A 169 8.66 6.19 16.26
N ARG A 170 9.58 6.94 15.70
CA ARG A 170 10.31 7.99 16.45
C ARG A 170 9.39 9.18 16.71
N GLN A 171 8.65 9.58 15.66
CA GLN A 171 7.60 10.61 15.74
C GLN A 171 6.29 10.03 15.18
N GLY A 172 5.55 9.34 16.04
CA GLY A 172 4.32 8.66 15.68
C GLY A 172 3.05 9.37 16.17
N LEU A 173 1.97 8.60 16.26
CA LEU A 173 0.66 9.08 16.72
C LEU A 173 0.71 9.68 18.12
N SER A 174 1.51 9.11 19.02
CA SER A 174 1.64 9.59 20.42
C SER A 174 2.24 10.98 20.51
N SER A 175 3.23 11.31 19.68
CA SER A 175 3.84 12.64 19.62
C SER A 175 2.88 13.70 19.07
N LEU A 176 2.04 13.34 18.11
CA LEU A 176 1.01 14.24 17.57
C LEU A 176 -0.11 14.52 18.58
N GLN A 177 -0.43 13.57 19.44
CA GLN A 177 -1.40 13.76 20.53
C GLN A 177 -0.87 14.67 21.63
N ALA A 178 0.41 14.50 22.02
CA ALA A 178 1.06 15.36 23.00
C ALA A 178 1.18 16.82 22.53
N ALA A 179 1.35 17.07 21.24
CA ALA A 179 1.42 18.43 20.68
C ALA A 179 0.07 19.16 20.61
N LYS A 180 -1.06 18.46 20.84
CA LYS A 180 -2.43 19.02 20.83
C LYS A 180 -3.03 19.17 22.23
N ALA A 181 -2.37 18.68 23.25
CA ALA A 181 -2.77 18.78 24.66
C ALA A 181 -2.07 19.96 25.34
#